data_cc4e65f68d8491b03c60eb111804c55f
#
_entry.id   cc4e65f68d8491b03c60eb111804c55f
#
_cell.length_a   1.000
_cell.length_b   1.000
_cell.length_c   1.000
_cell.angle_alpha   90.00
_cell.angle_beta   90.00
_cell.angle_gamma   90.00
#
_symmetry.space_group_name_H-M   'P 1'
#
loop_
_entity.id
_entity.type
_entity.pdbx_description
1 polymer ?
#
loop_
_entity_poly.entity_id
_entity_poly.type
_entity_poly.pdbx_seq_one_letter_code
_entity_poly.pdbx_strand_id
1 'polypeptide(L)'
;MSGFTETTAGGKLYWFGLTLQDRDIKLMNKKKVWCNRYPGMEYLCRKKENCMINNRMRRTFPKMFNFSPISFLIPEEAIALEEYMEAHPKFFFIGKPSRGRGGEGIILI
;
A
#
# COMPACT_ATOMS: atom_id res chain seq x y z
N MET A 1 -30.49 -4.42 -9.18
CA MET A 1 -29.44 -3.43 -9.50
C MET A 1 -29.40 -2.40 -8.38
N SER A 2 -28.25 -2.18 -7.79
CA SER A 2 -28.07 -1.26 -6.69
C SER A 2 -28.35 0.18 -7.13
N GLY A 3 -29.32 0.82 -6.48
CA GLY A 3 -29.75 2.17 -6.80
C GLY A 3 -28.80 3.27 -6.35
N PHE A 4 -27.53 3.27 -6.81
CA PHE A 4 -26.65 4.42 -6.66
C PHE A 4 -26.88 5.39 -7.81
N THR A 5 -27.11 6.64 -7.50
CA THR A 5 -27.18 7.74 -8.45
C THR A 5 -26.00 8.67 -8.22
N GLU A 6 -25.27 8.99 -9.28
CA GLU A 6 -24.17 9.94 -9.22
C GLU A 6 -24.73 11.36 -9.03
N THR A 7 -24.09 12.13 -8.14
CA THR A 7 -24.46 13.52 -7.87
C THR A 7 -23.21 14.36 -7.62
N THR A 8 -23.25 15.62 -8.02
CA THR A 8 -22.17 16.59 -7.79
C THR A 8 -22.24 17.25 -6.41
N ALA A 9 -23.35 17.11 -5.70
CA ALA A 9 -23.53 17.70 -4.36
C ALA A 9 -24.48 16.84 -3.51
N GLY A 10 -24.24 16.82 -2.19
CA GLY A 10 -25.17 16.26 -1.21
C GLY A 10 -25.19 14.71 -1.13
N GLY A 11 -24.23 14.03 -1.74
CA GLY A 11 -24.12 12.57 -1.68
C GLY A 11 -23.84 12.03 -0.27
N LYS A 12 -24.24 10.78 -0.02
CA LYS A 12 -23.91 10.02 1.20
C LYS A 12 -22.61 9.24 1.09
N LEU A 13 -22.19 8.93 -0.15
CA LEU A 13 -20.93 8.25 -0.46
C LEU A 13 -20.07 9.17 -1.33
N TYR A 14 -18.84 9.42 -0.89
CA TYR A 14 -17.86 10.21 -1.62
C TYR A 14 -16.76 9.30 -2.16
N TRP A 15 -16.57 9.32 -3.46
CA TRP A 15 -15.53 8.54 -4.14
C TRP A 15 -14.36 9.44 -4.54
N PHE A 16 -13.24 9.30 -3.83
CA PHE A 16 -12.02 10.08 -4.08
C PHE A 16 -11.06 9.29 -4.97
N GLY A 17 -10.66 9.87 -6.09
CA GLY A 17 -9.65 9.28 -6.99
C GLY A 17 -8.21 9.46 -6.51
N LEU A 18 -7.95 10.49 -5.77
CA LEU A 18 -6.62 10.87 -5.24
C LEU A 18 -6.61 10.87 -3.71
N THR A 19 -5.50 11.31 -3.15
CA THR A 19 -5.31 11.46 -1.71
C THR A 19 -6.33 12.41 -1.09
N LEU A 20 -6.85 12.07 0.09
CA LEU A 20 -7.69 12.96 0.89
C LEU A 20 -6.91 14.18 1.36
N GLN A 21 -7.52 15.34 1.25
CA GLN A 21 -7.01 16.59 1.82
C GLN A 21 -7.73 16.88 3.14
N ASP A 22 -7.12 17.70 3.99
CA ASP A 22 -7.71 18.08 5.30
C ASP A 22 -9.12 18.67 5.17
N ARG A 23 -9.36 19.43 4.11
CA ARG A 23 -10.70 19.98 3.80
C ARG A 23 -11.75 18.90 3.57
N ASP A 24 -11.34 17.80 2.91
CA ASP A 24 -12.24 16.68 2.60
C ASP A 24 -12.58 15.91 3.88
N ILE A 25 -11.58 15.69 4.74
CA ILE A 25 -11.75 15.05 6.05
C ILE A 25 -12.71 15.87 6.94
N LYS A 26 -12.50 17.18 7.00
CA LYS A 26 -13.39 18.09 7.77
C LYS A 26 -14.83 18.06 7.25
N LEU A 27 -14.99 18.03 5.91
CA LEU A 27 -16.31 17.93 5.28
C LEU A 27 -17.01 16.61 5.61
N MET A 28 -16.29 15.49 5.51
CA MET A 28 -16.84 14.17 5.83
C MET A 28 -17.27 14.06 7.28
N ASN A 29 -16.45 14.51 8.21
CA ASN A 29 -16.76 14.51 9.64
C ASN A 29 -18.03 15.32 9.94
N LYS A 30 -18.16 16.48 9.34
CA LYS A 30 -19.34 17.36 9.51
C LYS A 30 -20.60 16.71 8.95
N LYS A 31 -20.51 16.01 7.81
CA LYS A 31 -21.68 15.44 7.12
C LYS A 31 -21.96 13.99 7.48
N LYS A 32 -21.09 13.31 8.24
CA LYS A 32 -21.22 11.87 8.57
C LYS A 32 -21.45 11.01 7.33
N VAL A 33 -20.60 11.13 6.33
CA VAL A 33 -20.69 10.45 5.04
C VAL A 33 -19.70 9.31 4.94
N TRP A 34 -19.94 8.38 4.02
CA TRP A 34 -19.03 7.29 3.67
C TRP A 34 -18.02 7.76 2.63
N CYS A 35 -16.83 7.17 2.64
CA CYS A 35 -15.85 7.36 1.57
C CYS A 35 -15.06 6.08 1.29
N ASN A 36 -14.42 6.03 0.11
CA ASN A 36 -13.56 4.92 -0.31
C ASN A 36 -12.12 5.04 0.20
N ARG A 37 -11.84 5.96 1.10
CA ARG A 37 -10.50 6.23 1.61
C ARG A 37 -10.49 6.26 3.13
N TYR A 38 -9.40 5.78 3.72
CA TYR A 38 -9.13 5.94 5.14
C TYR A 38 -8.08 7.02 5.32
N PRO A 39 -8.32 8.03 6.17
CA PRO A 39 -7.32 9.03 6.50
C PRO A 39 -6.02 8.39 6.98
N GLY A 40 -4.88 8.83 6.45
CA GLY A 40 -3.56 8.30 6.80
C GLY A 40 -3.16 7.00 6.13
N MET A 41 -4.05 6.34 5.38
CA MET A 41 -3.74 5.06 4.71
C MET A 41 -2.89 5.20 3.44
N GLU A 42 -2.68 6.40 2.95
CA GLU A 42 -1.80 6.64 1.80
C GLU A 42 -0.36 6.15 2.01
N TYR A 43 0.12 6.13 3.24
CA TYR A 43 1.42 5.56 3.61
C TYR A 43 1.48 4.06 3.27
N LEU A 44 0.44 3.30 3.60
CA LEU A 44 0.36 1.88 3.29
C LEU A 44 0.19 1.60 1.78
N CYS A 45 -0.25 2.58 1.02
CA CYS A 45 -0.38 2.46 -0.43
C CYS A 45 0.95 2.65 -1.19
N ARG A 46 1.97 3.18 -0.54
CA ARG A 46 3.30 3.36 -1.13
C ARG A 46 4.14 2.11 -0.92
N LYS A 47 4.81 1.64 -1.98
CA LYS A 47 5.55 0.36 -1.97
C LYS A 47 6.63 0.30 -0.88
N LYS A 48 7.44 1.36 -0.76
CA LYS A 48 8.54 1.46 0.23
C LYS A 48 7.98 1.44 1.65
N GLU A 49 7.06 2.31 1.96
CA GLU A 49 6.47 2.46 3.29
C GLU A 49 5.69 1.20 3.71
N ASN A 50 4.97 0.60 2.76
CA ASN A 50 4.28 -0.67 2.99
C ASN A 50 5.27 -1.80 3.34
N CYS A 51 6.38 -1.92 2.60
CA CYS A 51 7.45 -2.86 2.90
C CYS A 51 8.02 -2.65 4.30
N MET A 52 8.38 -1.42 4.64
CA MET A 52 8.93 -1.08 5.97
C MET A 52 7.97 -1.46 7.10
N ILE A 53 6.69 -1.11 6.96
CA ILE A 53 5.67 -1.41 7.97
C ILE A 53 5.48 -2.92 8.10
N ASN A 54 5.33 -3.64 7.00
CA ASN A 54 5.14 -5.09 7.02
C ASN A 54 6.36 -5.81 7.62
N ASN A 55 7.59 -5.41 7.26
CA ASN A 55 8.81 -5.98 7.83
C ASN A 55 8.89 -5.73 9.33
N ARG A 56 8.59 -4.51 9.78
CA ARG A 56 8.56 -4.17 11.21
C ARG A 56 7.50 -4.99 11.95
N MET A 57 6.29 -5.04 11.43
CA MET A 57 5.19 -5.79 12.05
C MET A 57 5.46 -7.30 12.06
N ARG A 58 6.09 -7.85 11.03
CA ARG A 58 6.48 -9.27 10.99
C ARG A 58 7.53 -9.62 12.06
N ARG A 59 8.49 -8.73 12.34
CA ARG A 59 9.45 -8.92 13.42
C ARG A 59 8.76 -8.96 14.79
N THR A 60 7.75 -8.14 15.00
CA THR A 60 7.01 -8.04 16.27
C THR A 60 5.93 -9.11 16.41
N PHE A 61 5.20 -9.39 15.32
CA PHE A 61 4.06 -10.32 15.30
C PHE A 61 4.16 -11.31 14.14
N PRO A 62 5.15 -12.23 14.14
CA PRO A 62 5.45 -13.08 12.98
C PRO A 62 4.29 -13.97 12.54
N LYS A 63 3.46 -14.44 13.46
CA LYS A 63 2.31 -15.29 13.14
C LYS A 63 1.16 -14.51 12.46
N MET A 64 1.04 -13.22 12.77
CA MET A 64 -0.05 -12.39 12.25
C MET A 64 0.33 -11.70 10.93
N PHE A 65 1.62 -11.42 10.72
CA PHE A 65 2.11 -10.68 9.57
C PHE A 65 2.92 -11.55 8.59
N ASN A 66 2.43 -12.77 8.31
CA ASN A 66 2.99 -13.68 7.31
C ASN A 66 2.20 -13.72 5.99
N PHE A 67 1.22 -12.85 5.83
CA PHE A 67 0.30 -12.81 4.68
C PHE A 67 0.92 -12.14 3.44
N SER A 68 2.03 -11.44 3.58
CA SER A 68 2.73 -10.78 2.46
C SER A 68 4.07 -11.46 2.18
N PRO A 69 4.59 -11.45 0.94
CA PRO A 69 5.93 -11.93 0.63
C PRO A 69 7.01 -11.23 1.46
N ILE A 70 8.11 -11.91 1.70
CA ILE A 70 9.31 -11.29 2.28
C ILE A 70 9.80 -10.25 1.27
N SER A 71 10.15 -9.09 1.77
CA SER A 71 10.54 -7.96 0.93
C SER A 71 11.77 -7.27 1.50
N PHE A 72 12.63 -6.80 0.62
CA PHE A 72 13.88 -6.12 0.95
C PHE A 72 13.88 -4.72 0.34
N LEU A 73 14.45 -3.76 1.02
CA LEU A 73 14.62 -2.40 0.54
C LEU A 73 16.02 -2.21 0.00
N ILE A 74 16.13 -1.89 -1.27
CA ILE A 74 17.41 -1.68 -1.93
C ILE A 74 17.64 -0.16 -2.09
N PRO A 75 18.84 0.33 -1.78
CA PRO A 75 20.08 -0.43 -1.50
C PRO A 75 20.28 -0.85 -0.04
N GLU A 76 19.45 -0.41 0.90
CA GLU A 76 19.68 -0.54 2.34
C GLU A 76 19.82 -2.00 2.81
N GLU A 77 19.08 -2.92 2.20
CA GLU A 77 19.05 -4.35 2.59
C GLU A 77 19.63 -5.26 1.47
N ALA A 78 20.53 -4.76 0.64
CA ALA A 78 21.10 -5.52 -0.49
C ALA A 78 21.81 -6.81 -0.04
N ILE A 79 22.65 -6.73 0.98
CA ILE A 79 23.39 -7.89 1.52
C ILE A 79 22.42 -8.95 2.04
N ALA A 80 21.42 -8.54 2.81
CA ALA A 80 20.41 -9.46 3.32
C ALA A 80 19.57 -10.11 2.21
N LEU A 81 19.34 -9.41 1.09
CA LEU A 81 18.72 -9.98 -0.10
C LEU A 81 19.61 -11.04 -0.73
N GLU A 82 20.91 -10.77 -0.92
CA GLU A 82 21.88 -11.71 -1.50
C GLU A 82 21.94 -13.00 -0.69
N GLU A 83 22.11 -12.90 0.63
CA GLU A 83 22.11 -14.05 1.53
C GLU A 83 20.79 -14.85 1.45
N TYR A 84 19.68 -14.15 1.34
CA TYR A 84 18.36 -14.78 1.23
C TYR A 84 18.19 -15.49 -0.12
N MET A 85 18.70 -14.91 -1.21
CA MET A 85 18.68 -15.52 -2.55
C MET A 85 19.54 -16.80 -2.60
N GLU A 86 20.74 -16.77 -2.01
CA GLU A 86 21.62 -17.94 -1.90
C GLU A 86 20.98 -19.08 -1.12
N ALA A 87 20.28 -18.75 -0.02
CA ALA A 87 19.56 -19.73 0.80
C ALA A 87 18.30 -20.29 0.09
N HIS A 88 17.78 -19.61 -0.92
CA HIS A 88 16.53 -19.96 -1.61
C HIS A 88 16.67 -19.96 -3.14
N PRO A 89 17.56 -20.80 -3.73
CA PRO A 89 17.91 -20.72 -5.15
C PRO A 89 16.78 -21.10 -6.11
N LYS A 90 15.65 -21.59 -5.60
CA LYS A 90 14.47 -21.93 -6.39
C LYS A 90 13.40 -20.84 -6.39
N PHE A 91 13.61 -19.75 -5.65
CA PHE A 91 12.64 -18.67 -5.58
C PHE A 91 12.87 -17.67 -6.70
N PHE A 92 11.79 -17.11 -7.17
CA PHE A 92 11.82 -15.95 -8.06
C PHE A 92 11.63 -14.67 -7.26
N PHE A 93 12.34 -13.63 -7.66
CA PHE A 93 12.27 -12.33 -7.01
C PHE A 93 11.75 -11.30 -7.99
N ILE A 94 10.98 -10.34 -7.47
CA ILE A 94 10.45 -9.24 -8.26
C ILE A 94 10.99 -7.92 -7.70
N GLY A 95 11.79 -7.24 -8.51
CA GLY A 95 12.22 -5.88 -8.25
C GLY A 95 11.15 -4.87 -8.69
N LYS A 96 10.76 -3.96 -7.80
CA LYS A 96 9.76 -2.93 -8.08
C LYS A 96 10.32 -1.56 -7.72
N PRO A 97 10.30 -0.56 -8.61
CA PRO A 97 10.72 0.78 -8.25
C PRO A 97 9.80 1.37 -7.17
N SER A 98 10.38 2.16 -6.27
CA SER A 98 9.63 2.84 -5.20
C SER A 98 8.56 3.77 -5.77
N ARG A 99 8.87 4.42 -6.89
CA ARG A 99 7.96 5.26 -7.67
C ARG A 99 7.66 4.57 -9.00
N GLY A 100 6.49 4.83 -9.54
CA GLY A 100 6.03 4.22 -10.79
C GLY A 100 4.68 3.52 -10.60
N ARG A 101 3.96 3.36 -11.69
CA ARG A 101 2.62 2.77 -11.77
C ARG A 101 2.47 1.99 -13.06
N GLY A 102 1.43 1.16 -13.14
CA GLY A 102 1.15 0.42 -14.38
C GLY A 102 2.18 -0.65 -14.74
N GLY A 103 3.01 -1.10 -13.79
CA GLY A 103 4.02 -2.13 -14.06
C GLY A 103 5.35 -1.60 -14.58
N GLU A 104 5.49 -0.29 -14.75
CA GLU A 104 6.72 0.34 -15.23
C GLU A 104 7.91 0.05 -14.30
N GLY A 105 9.05 -0.36 -14.90
CA GLY A 105 10.29 -0.63 -14.18
C GLY A 105 10.27 -1.87 -13.29
N ILE A 106 9.30 -2.77 -13.43
CA ILE A 106 9.31 -4.07 -12.75
C ILE A 106 10.31 -4.98 -13.45
N ILE A 107 11.16 -5.63 -12.66
CA ILE A 107 12.11 -6.65 -13.12
C ILE A 107 11.84 -7.97 -12.39
N LEU A 108 12.05 -9.08 -13.11
CA LEU A 108 12.05 -10.43 -12.54
C LEU A 108 13.51 -10.90 -12.45
N ILE A 109 13.86 -11.47 -11.31
CA ILE A 109 15.20 -11.97 -10.99
C ILE A 109 15.09 -13.44 -10.60
#